data_326c481443564b92e573d83f2c51a16d
#
_entry.id   326c481443564b92e573d83f2c51a16d
#
_cell.length_a   1.000
_cell.length_b   1.000
_cell.length_c   1.000
_cell.angle_alpha   90.00
_cell.angle_beta   90.00
_cell.angle_gamma   90.00
#
_symmetry.space_group_name_H-M   'P 1'
#
loop_
_entity.id
_entity.type
_entity.pdbx_description
1 polymer ?
#
loop_
_entity_poly.entity_id
_entity_poly.type
_entity_poly.pdbx_seq_one_letter_code
_entity_poly.pdbx_strand_id
1 'polypeptide(L)'
;MAAILCPSCHKLVSADAETCVHCGQRKPGLWGATATMRKLGVELNFPHLITLFCGALYLFSLALDPGAIFQSSDFMRILSPSLESSVTMGATGIRPISFGLWWTPITAIYLHGGLLHIFFNMMWVRQLGPIVNDIFGPFRLFAIF
;
A
#
# COMPACT_ATOMS: atom_id res chain seq x y z
N MET A 1 11.36 -20.71 -2.43
CA MET A 1 10.25 -21.08 -1.53
C MET A 1 10.10 -19.93 -0.54
N ALA A 2 8.96 -19.29 -0.47
CA ALA A 2 8.72 -18.22 0.50
C ALA A 2 8.47 -18.83 1.87
N ALA A 3 9.16 -18.35 2.90
CA ALA A 3 8.92 -18.70 4.29
C ALA A 3 8.00 -17.65 4.93
N ILE A 4 7.08 -18.09 5.77
CA ILE A 4 6.14 -17.20 6.51
C ILE A 4 6.18 -17.54 8.00
N LEU A 5 5.79 -16.60 8.81
CA LEU A 5 5.57 -16.88 10.24
C LEU A 5 4.21 -17.54 10.43
N CYS A 6 4.20 -18.70 11.09
CA CYS A 6 2.96 -19.37 11.45
C CYS A 6 2.12 -18.47 12.37
N PRO A 7 0.83 -18.22 12.08
CA PRO A 7 -0.02 -17.35 12.89
C PRO A 7 -0.28 -17.88 14.31
N SER A 8 -0.07 -19.18 14.55
CA SER A 8 -0.32 -19.82 15.83
C SER A 8 0.93 -19.88 16.73
N CYS A 9 2.08 -20.30 16.19
CA CYS A 9 3.29 -20.51 16.99
C CYS A 9 4.44 -19.55 16.69
N HIS A 10 4.25 -18.63 15.75
CA HIS A 10 5.21 -17.61 15.31
C HIS A 10 6.57 -18.12 14.83
N LYS A 11 6.67 -19.42 14.50
CA LYS A 11 7.87 -20.01 13.91
C LYS A 11 7.79 -19.98 12.39
N LEU A 12 8.97 -19.92 11.75
CA LEU A 12 9.05 -19.95 10.28
C LEU A 12 8.55 -21.29 9.73
N VAL A 13 7.72 -21.21 8.72
CA VAL A 13 7.15 -22.37 8.01
C VAL A 13 7.03 -22.01 6.52
N SER A 14 7.08 -23.02 5.64
CA SER A 14 6.84 -22.80 4.22
C SER A 14 5.43 -22.23 4.00
N ALA A 15 5.30 -21.22 3.13
CA ALA A 15 4.01 -20.65 2.74
C ALA A 15 3.08 -21.68 2.09
N ASP A 16 3.64 -22.74 1.51
CA ASP A 16 2.94 -23.82 0.83
C ASP A 16 2.66 -25.04 1.73
N ALA A 17 3.05 -24.97 3.02
CA ALA A 17 2.87 -26.09 3.94
C ALA A 17 1.38 -26.31 4.23
N GLU A 18 0.92 -27.55 4.07
CA GLU A 18 -0.45 -27.93 4.44
C GLU A 18 -0.67 -27.89 5.96
N THR A 19 0.40 -28.17 6.70
CA THR A 19 0.40 -28.12 8.16
C THR A 19 1.72 -27.55 8.66
N CYS A 20 1.65 -26.75 9.72
CA CYS A 20 2.83 -26.26 10.40
C CYS A 20 3.57 -27.41 11.09
N VAL A 21 4.85 -27.61 10.76
CA VAL A 21 5.69 -28.67 11.34
C VAL A 21 5.95 -28.47 12.84
N HIS A 22 5.70 -27.30 13.39
CA HIS A 22 5.98 -26.98 14.80
C HIS A 22 4.76 -27.10 15.71
N CYS A 23 3.55 -26.77 15.21
CA CYS A 23 2.33 -26.72 16.05
C CYS A 23 1.13 -27.44 15.44
N GLY A 24 1.25 -28.01 14.22
CA GLY A 24 0.16 -28.72 13.57
C GLY A 24 -0.92 -27.82 12.98
N GLN A 25 -0.78 -26.46 13.01
CA GLN A 25 -1.74 -25.54 12.41
C GLN A 25 -1.92 -25.86 10.94
N ARG A 26 -3.16 -26.10 10.51
CA ARG A 26 -3.49 -26.34 9.11
C ARG A 26 -3.41 -25.04 8.31
N LYS A 27 -2.79 -25.12 7.11
CA LYS A 27 -2.65 -24.05 6.15
C LYS A 27 -2.18 -22.73 6.77
N PRO A 28 -0.98 -22.69 7.36
CA PRO A 28 -0.46 -21.51 8.07
C PRO A 28 -0.36 -20.26 7.21
N GLY A 29 -0.31 -20.40 5.86
CA GLY A 29 -0.38 -19.30 4.92
C GLY A 29 -1.80 -18.84 4.69
N LEU A 30 -2.33 -17.92 5.51
CA LEU A 30 -3.66 -17.26 5.37
C LEU A 30 -4.77 -18.21 4.90
N TRP A 31 -4.99 -19.30 5.65
CA TRP A 31 -5.98 -20.34 5.33
C TRP A 31 -5.83 -20.95 3.92
N GLY A 32 -4.62 -20.90 3.37
CA GLY A 32 -4.32 -21.44 2.04
C GLY A 32 -4.58 -20.50 0.86
N ALA A 33 -5.01 -19.26 1.10
CA ALA A 33 -5.25 -18.30 0.02
C ALA A 33 -3.96 -17.99 -0.77
N THR A 34 -2.82 -17.85 -0.09
CA THR A 34 -1.51 -17.65 -0.74
C THR A 34 -1.10 -18.84 -1.61
N ALA A 35 -1.33 -20.07 -1.14
CA ALA A 35 -1.04 -21.28 -1.89
C ALA A 35 -1.95 -21.41 -3.12
N THR A 36 -3.23 -21.03 -2.99
CA THR A 36 -4.19 -21.07 -4.10
C THR A 36 -3.86 -20.02 -5.16
N MET A 37 -3.50 -18.80 -4.76
CA MET A 37 -3.07 -17.75 -5.70
C MET A 37 -1.81 -18.12 -6.46
N ARG A 38 -0.81 -18.74 -5.82
CA ARG A 38 0.37 -19.26 -6.50
C ARG A 38 0.06 -20.37 -7.48
N LYS A 39 -0.83 -21.30 -7.13
CA LYS A 39 -1.29 -22.36 -8.05
C LYS A 39 -1.98 -21.79 -9.30
N LEU A 40 -2.61 -20.62 -9.19
CA LEU A 40 -3.21 -19.89 -10.31
C LEU A 40 -2.21 -19.04 -11.10
N GLY A 41 -0.91 -19.09 -10.77
CA GLY A 41 0.13 -18.29 -11.41
C GLY A 41 0.06 -16.79 -11.14
N VAL A 42 -0.75 -16.38 -10.15
CA VAL A 42 -0.88 -14.99 -9.76
C VAL A 42 0.18 -14.69 -8.69
N GLU A 43 1.36 -14.32 -9.13
CA GLU A 43 2.36 -13.70 -8.26
C GLU A 43 1.98 -12.23 -8.01
N LEU A 44 1.17 -11.99 -6.99
CA LEU A 44 0.81 -10.63 -6.59
C LEU A 44 2.03 -9.95 -5.96
N ASN A 45 2.72 -9.16 -6.76
CA ASN A 45 3.76 -8.27 -6.26
C ASN A 45 3.09 -7.04 -5.63
N PHE A 46 2.65 -7.15 -4.38
CA PHE A 46 1.96 -6.08 -3.65
C PHE A 46 2.72 -4.75 -3.64
N PRO A 47 4.04 -4.69 -3.43
CA PRO A 47 4.79 -3.43 -3.56
C PRO A 47 4.61 -2.75 -4.92
N HIS A 48 4.57 -3.52 -6.00
CA HIS A 48 4.32 -2.99 -7.34
C HIS A 48 2.88 -2.50 -7.51
N LEU A 49 1.90 -3.26 -7.03
CA LEU A 49 0.48 -2.87 -7.09
C LEU A 49 0.23 -1.58 -6.31
N ILE A 50 0.78 -1.46 -5.09
CA ILE A 50 0.70 -0.24 -4.29
C ILE A 50 1.32 0.94 -5.04
N THR A 51 2.52 0.76 -5.60
CA THR A 51 3.21 1.81 -6.36
C THR A 51 2.40 2.28 -7.57
N LEU A 52 1.84 1.35 -8.35
CA LEU A 52 1.00 1.67 -9.50
C LEU A 52 -0.29 2.37 -9.08
N PHE A 53 -0.94 1.90 -8.03
CA PHE A 53 -2.17 2.49 -7.52
C PHE A 53 -1.96 3.92 -7.01
N CYS A 54 -0.96 4.14 -6.15
CA CYS A 54 -0.61 5.47 -5.66
C CYS A 54 -0.18 6.40 -6.80
N GLY A 55 0.60 5.88 -7.76
CA GLY A 55 0.99 6.63 -8.96
C GLY A 55 -0.20 7.05 -9.81
N ALA A 56 -1.15 6.15 -10.04
CA ALA A 56 -2.38 6.45 -10.80
C ALA A 56 -3.24 7.50 -10.08
N LEU A 57 -3.44 7.37 -8.76
CA LEU A 57 -4.17 8.36 -7.97
C LEU A 57 -3.49 9.73 -7.99
N TYR A 58 -2.15 9.75 -7.89
CA TYR A 58 -1.38 10.98 -7.96
C TYR A 58 -1.54 11.68 -9.32
N LEU A 59 -1.38 10.95 -10.42
CA LEU A 59 -1.59 11.49 -11.77
C LEU A 59 -3.03 11.98 -11.97
N PHE A 60 -4.01 11.24 -11.44
CA PHE A 60 -5.40 11.65 -11.48
C PHE A 60 -5.64 12.92 -10.67
N SER A 61 -5.04 13.08 -9.49
CA SER A 61 -5.15 14.31 -8.70
C SER A 61 -4.58 15.55 -9.42
N LEU A 62 -3.49 15.37 -10.18
CA LEU A 62 -2.94 16.44 -11.02
C LEU A 62 -3.85 16.76 -12.21
N ALA A 63 -4.50 15.75 -12.80
CA ALA A 63 -5.39 15.92 -13.93
C ALA A 63 -6.70 16.65 -13.59
N LEU A 64 -7.13 16.60 -12.31
CA LEU A 64 -8.32 17.33 -11.84
C LEU A 64 -8.15 18.86 -11.88
N ASP A 65 -6.92 19.34 -11.67
CA ASP A 65 -6.60 20.78 -11.74
C ASP A 65 -5.21 20.99 -12.35
N PRO A 66 -5.09 20.91 -13.69
CA PRO A 66 -3.80 21.07 -14.38
C PRO A 66 -3.19 22.48 -14.20
N GLY A 67 -4.04 23.50 -13.96
CA GLY A 67 -3.58 24.87 -13.75
C GLY A 67 -2.75 25.04 -12.48
N ALA A 68 -3.03 24.28 -11.44
CA ALA A 68 -2.29 24.35 -10.18
C ALA A 68 -0.84 23.85 -10.29
N ILE A 69 -0.54 22.98 -11.25
CA ILE A 69 0.78 22.36 -11.43
C ILE A 69 1.88 23.40 -11.64
N PHE A 70 1.56 24.49 -12.35
CA PHE A 70 2.52 25.53 -12.74
C PHE A 70 2.48 26.77 -11.85
N GLN A 71 1.60 26.82 -10.84
CA GLN A 71 1.43 28.01 -10.00
C GLN A 71 2.47 28.12 -8.89
N SER A 72 3.18 27.05 -8.57
CA SER A 72 4.17 27.04 -7.49
C SER A 72 5.59 27.18 -8.04
N SER A 73 6.28 28.26 -7.63
CA SER A 73 7.72 28.44 -7.86
C SER A 73 8.59 27.73 -6.80
N ASP A 74 7.98 27.13 -5.81
CA ASP A 74 8.67 26.43 -4.73
C ASP A 74 9.06 25.02 -5.16
N PHE A 75 10.36 24.71 -5.11
CA PHE A 75 10.92 23.39 -5.44
C PHE A 75 10.23 22.26 -4.65
N MET A 76 9.87 22.50 -3.39
CA MET A 76 9.21 21.49 -2.53
C MET A 76 7.75 21.23 -2.93
N ARG A 77 7.17 22.12 -3.71
CA ARG A 77 5.78 22.05 -4.22
C ARG A 77 5.68 21.75 -5.71
N ILE A 78 6.79 21.35 -6.33
CA ILE A 78 6.78 20.94 -7.73
C ILE A 78 5.75 19.82 -7.93
N LEU A 79 4.88 19.99 -8.92
CA LEU A 79 3.83 19.01 -9.24
C LEU A 79 2.97 18.66 -8.02
N SER A 80 2.61 19.65 -7.19
CA SER A 80 1.66 19.44 -6.10
C SER A 80 0.22 19.57 -6.62
N PRO A 81 -0.66 18.60 -6.31
CA PRO A 81 -2.09 18.76 -6.56
C PRO A 81 -2.64 19.95 -5.79
N SER A 82 -3.68 20.60 -6.34
CA SER A 82 -4.38 21.65 -5.61
C SER A 82 -5.05 21.12 -4.34
N LEU A 83 -5.30 22.01 -3.39
CA LEU A 83 -6.05 21.66 -2.17
C LEU A 83 -7.45 21.13 -2.53
N GLU A 84 -8.09 21.71 -3.53
CA GLU A 84 -9.42 21.31 -3.99
C GLU A 84 -9.41 19.90 -4.57
N SER A 85 -8.46 19.58 -5.47
CA SER A 85 -8.27 18.23 -6.00
C SER A 85 -8.03 17.23 -4.88
N SER A 86 -7.16 17.57 -3.93
CA SER A 86 -6.81 16.69 -2.82
C SER A 86 -8.01 16.41 -1.92
N VAL A 87 -8.80 17.41 -1.59
CA VAL A 87 -10.02 17.26 -0.76
C VAL A 87 -11.09 16.46 -1.51
N THR A 88 -11.28 16.73 -2.81
CA THR A 88 -12.22 15.98 -3.66
C THR A 88 -11.88 14.48 -3.70
N MET A 89 -10.59 14.13 -3.70
CA MET A 89 -10.13 12.75 -3.65
C MET A 89 -10.14 12.13 -2.25
N GLY A 90 -10.52 12.89 -1.22
CA GLY A 90 -10.64 12.39 0.15
C GLY A 90 -9.38 12.58 0.99
N ALA A 91 -8.61 13.67 0.75
CA ALA A 91 -7.57 14.07 1.67
C ALA A 91 -8.16 14.40 3.05
N THR A 92 -7.45 13.96 4.10
CA THR A 92 -7.91 14.17 5.48
C THR A 92 -7.53 15.56 6.02
N GLY A 93 -8.24 15.99 7.06
CA GLY A 93 -7.98 17.23 7.77
C GLY A 93 -9.14 17.58 8.72
N ILE A 94 -8.98 18.66 9.46
CA ILE A 94 -10.00 19.09 10.42
C ILE A 94 -11.34 19.36 9.69
N ARG A 95 -11.33 20.04 8.56
CA ARG A 95 -12.55 20.36 7.79
C ARG A 95 -13.27 19.11 7.28
N PRO A 96 -12.66 18.19 6.49
CA PRO A 96 -13.33 16.98 6.04
C PRO A 96 -13.94 16.19 7.21
N ILE A 97 -13.22 16.03 8.31
CA ILE A 97 -13.70 15.28 9.47
C ILE A 97 -14.89 15.99 10.14
N SER A 98 -14.85 17.32 10.30
CA SER A 98 -15.96 18.08 10.88
C SER A 98 -17.23 18.08 10.02
N PHE A 99 -17.11 17.85 8.71
CA PHE A 99 -18.24 17.59 7.81
C PHE A 99 -18.71 16.14 7.78
N GLY A 100 -18.21 15.28 8.70
CA GLY A 100 -18.62 13.89 8.82
C GLY A 100 -17.95 12.93 7.85
N LEU A 101 -16.91 13.36 7.12
CA LEU A 101 -16.15 12.53 6.19
C LEU A 101 -15.10 11.68 6.94
N TRP A 102 -15.57 10.82 7.83
CA TRP A 102 -14.73 10.01 8.74
C TRP A 102 -13.83 8.99 8.02
N TRP A 103 -14.11 8.65 6.77
CA TRP A 103 -13.29 7.72 5.95
C TRP A 103 -12.04 8.38 5.35
N THR A 104 -11.94 9.72 5.36
CA THR A 104 -10.82 10.44 4.75
C THR A 104 -9.44 10.11 5.33
N PRO A 105 -9.27 9.73 6.60
CA PRO A 105 -7.98 9.22 7.07
C PRO A 105 -7.50 7.98 6.33
N ILE A 106 -8.43 7.09 5.92
CA ILE A 106 -8.10 5.86 5.19
C ILE A 106 -7.72 6.19 3.74
N THR A 107 -8.48 7.04 3.07
CA THR A 107 -8.19 7.43 1.68
C THR A 107 -6.90 8.24 1.57
N ALA A 108 -6.61 9.08 2.57
CA ALA A 108 -5.42 9.93 2.60
C ALA A 108 -4.10 9.13 2.62
N ILE A 109 -4.10 7.87 3.09
CA ILE A 109 -2.94 6.99 3.06
C ILE A 109 -2.39 6.83 1.63
N TYR A 110 -3.27 6.78 0.64
CA TYR A 110 -2.92 6.58 -0.77
C TYR A 110 -2.69 7.88 -1.55
N LEU A 111 -2.98 9.04 -0.94
CA LEU A 111 -2.85 10.34 -1.59
C LEU A 111 -1.48 10.98 -1.30
N HIS A 112 -0.95 11.66 -2.30
CA HIS A 112 0.37 12.26 -2.23
C HIS A 112 0.33 13.75 -2.59
N GLY A 113 0.85 14.58 -1.69
CA GLY A 113 0.78 16.04 -1.80
C GLY A 113 1.84 16.68 -2.72
N GLY A 114 2.66 15.89 -3.42
CA GLY A 114 3.66 16.41 -4.35
C GLY A 114 4.63 15.35 -4.85
N LEU A 115 5.42 15.73 -5.88
CA LEU A 115 6.34 14.80 -6.56
C LEU A 115 7.37 14.17 -5.62
N LEU A 116 8.00 14.96 -4.78
CA LEU A 116 9.02 14.44 -3.85
C LEU A 116 8.38 13.50 -2.81
N HIS A 117 7.16 13.81 -2.37
CA HIS A 117 6.45 12.98 -1.39
C HIS A 117 6.17 11.60 -1.97
N ILE A 118 5.56 11.51 -3.17
CA ILE A 118 5.31 10.21 -3.79
C ILE A 118 6.60 9.48 -4.14
N PHE A 119 7.63 10.20 -4.62
CA PHE A 119 8.91 9.59 -4.97
C PHE A 119 9.56 8.88 -3.79
N PHE A 120 9.72 9.56 -2.66
CA PHE A 120 10.34 8.96 -1.47
C PHE A 120 9.48 7.84 -0.88
N ASN A 121 8.15 8.01 -0.81
CA ASN A 121 7.28 6.94 -0.31
C ASN A 121 7.35 5.70 -1.19
N MET A 122 7.26 5.84 -2.51
CA MET A 122 7.35 4.69 -3.41
C MET A 122 8.75 4.07 -3.44
N MET A 123 9.79 4.86 -3.26
CA MET A 123 11.15 4.35 -3.08
C MET A 123 11.22 3.43 -1.85
N TRP A 124 10.69 3.86 -0.70
CA TRP A 124 10.65 3.05 0.51
C TRP A 124 9.78 1.79 0.36
N VAL A 125 8.61 1.92 -0.26
CA VAL A 125 7.74 0.76 -0.55
C VAL A 125 8.46 -0.26 -1.43
N ARG A 126 9.19 0.17 -2.44
CA ARG A 126 9.94 -0.73 -3.32
C ARG A 126 11.16 -1.35 -2.66
N GLN A 127 11.81 -0.65 -1.73
CA GLN A 127 13.00 -1.12 -1.02
C GLN A 127 12.65 -2.05 0.14
N LEU A 128 11.69 -1.68 0.99
CA LEU A 128 11.32 -2.42 2.19
C LEU A 128 10.18 -3.42 1.95
N GLY A 129 9.31 -3.13 0.98
CA GLY A 129 8.13 -3.96 0.69
C GLY A 129 8.46 -5.44 0.43
N PRO A 130 9.46 -5.79 -0.39
CA PRO A 130 9.86 -7.18 -0.59
C PRO A 130 10.28 -7.86 0.72
N ILE A 131 11.06 -7.18 1.56
CA ILE A 131 11.52 -7.70 2.86
C ILE A 131 10.33 -7.98 3.78
N VAL A 132 9.41 -7.02 3.89
CA VAL A 132 8.18 -7.16 4.70
C VAL A 132 7.29 -8.27 4.14
N ASN A 133 7.17 -8.33 2.79
CA ASN A 133 6.40 -9.37 2.12
C ASN A 133 6.96 -10.78 2.39
N ASP A 134 8.28 -10.93 2.37
CA ASP A 134 8.94 -12.21 2.58
C ASP A 134 8.83 -12.68 4.03
N ILE A 135 8.91 -11.76 5.00
CA ILE A 135 8.83 -12.07 6.43
C ILE A 135 7.39 -12.29 6.89
N PHE A 136 6.49 -11.39 6.51
CA PHE A 136 5.13 -11.33 7.06
C PHE A 136 4.05 -11.79 6.10
N GLY A 137 4.37 -11.91 4.81
CA GLY A 137 3.44 -12.24 3.74
C GLY A 137 2.68 -11.02 3.18
N PRO A 138 2.07 -11.18 1.99
CA PRO A 138 1.51 -10.09 1.21
C PRO A 138 0.36 -9.35 1.89
N PHE A 139 -0.50 -10.04 2.61
CA PHE A 139 -1.66 -9.41 3.25
C PHE A 139 -1.30 -8.57 4.47
N ARG A 140 -0.24 -8.98 5.22
CA ARG A 140 0.27 -8.16 6.31
C ARG A 140 1.00 -6.94 5.80
N LEU A 141 1.72 -7.06 4.69
CA LEU A 141 2.30 -5.91 4.00
C LEU A 141 1.22 -4.88 3.66
N PHE A 142 0.09 -5.32 3.09
CA PHE A 142 -1.03 -4.43 2.78
C PHE A 142 -1.63 -3.76 4.03
N ALA A 143 -1.70 -4.47 5.14
CA ALA A 143 -2.22 -3.93 6.40
C ALA A 143 -1.25 -2.97 7.12
N ILE A 144 0.07 -3.13 6.87
CA ILE A 144 1.13 -2.26 7.44
C ILE A 144 1.27 -0.96 6.64
N PHE A 145 1.01 -1.01 5.32
CA PHE A 145 1.07 0.14 4.44
C PHE A 145 0.00 1.16 4.77
#